data_898bf7b6405b866766d1c5282833bd76
#
_entry.id   898bf7b6405b866766d1c5282833bd76
#
_cell.length_a   1.000
_cell.length_b   1.000
_cell.length_c   1.000
_cell.angle_alpha   90.00
_cell.angle_beta   90.00
_cell.angle_gamma   90.00
#
_symmetry.space_group_name_H-M   'P 1'
#
loop_
_entity.id
_entity.type
_entity.pdbx_description
1 polymer ?
#
loop_
_entity_poly.entity_id
_entity_poly.type
_entity_poly.pdbx_seq_one_letter_code
_entity_poly.pdbx_strand_id
1 'polypeptide(L)' 'MITTLLAVEGVAQLGAAVGAGLAASGAGIGIGKIGGSAMDAMARQPEVIGKLMTNMIIAAALIEGVALFAAVIAFMCL' A
#
# COMPACT_ATOMS: atom_id res chain seq x y z
N MET A 1 -1.62 32.01 -20.77
CA MET A 1 -0.82 30.83 -21.05
C MET A 1 -0.07 30.29 -19.83
N ILE A 2 0.65 31.14 -19.12
CA ILE A 2 1.34 30.70 -17.89
C ILE A 2 0.35 30.18 -16.83
N THR A 3 -0.80 30.83 -16.69
CA THR A 3 -1.83 30.40 -15.75
C THR A 3 -2.32 28.99 -16.08
N THR A 4 -2.50 28.69 -17.37
CA THR A 4 -2.92 27.36 -17.82
C THR A 4 -1.87 26.32 -17.51
N LEU A 5 -0.58 26.64 -17.72
CA LEU A 5 0.53 25.74 -17.42
C LEU A 5 0.60 25.44 -15.91
N LEU A 6 0.42 26.47 -15.09
CA LEU A 6 0.41 26.31 -13.63
C LEU A 6 -0.76 25.46 -13.16
N ALA A 7 -1.93 25.62 -13.79
CA ALA A 7 -3.11 24.81 -13.44
C ALA A 7 -2.91 23.34 -13.80
N VAL A 8 -2.31 23.05 -14.96
CA VAL A 8 -2.02 21.66 -15.37
C VAL A 8 -1.01 21.04 -14.42
N GLU A 9 0.02 21.77 -14.01
CA GLU A 9 1.01 21.31 -13.06
C GLU A 9 0.37 21.03 -11.69
N GLY A 10 -0.56 21.89 -11.25
CA GLY A 10 -1.29 21.70 -10.02
C GLY A 10 -2.16 20.44 -10.03
N VAL A 11 -2.79 20.14 -11.17
CA VAL A 11 -3.58 18.92 -11.34
C VAL A 11 -2.69 17.69 -11.25
N ALA A 12 -1.51 17.72 -11.86
CA ALA A 12 -0.56 16.62 -11.77
C ALA A 12 -0.12 16.36 -10.32
N GLN A 13 0.17 17.44 -9.59
CA GLN A 13 0.57 17.32 -8.19
C GLN A 13 -0.57 16.77 -7.33
N LEU A 14 -1.80 17.23 -7.57
CA LEU A 14 -2.97 16.71 -6.87
C LEU A 14 -3.16 15.21 -7.18
N GLY A 15 -3.04 14.83 -8.46
CA GLY A 15 -3.14 13.43 -8.86
C GLY A 15 -2.09 12.58 -8.19
N ALA A 16 -0.86 13.04 -8.10
CA ALA A 16 0.23 12.33 -7.44
C ALA A 16 -0.07 12.13 -5.95
N ALA A 17 -0.54 13.17 -5.28
CA ALA A 17 -0.86 13.11 -3.85
C ALA A 17 -2.03 12.15 -3.57
N VAL A 18 -3.10 12.24 -4.37
CA VAL A 18 -4.26 11.36 -4.25
C VAL A 18 -3.86 9.92 -4.56
N GLY A 19 -3.07 9.70 -5.60
CA GLY A 19 -2.59 8.37 -5.97
C GLY A 19 -1.75 7.74 -4.88
N ALA A 20 -0.83 8.50 -4.28
CA ALA A 20 -0.02 8.02 -3.18
C ALA A 20 -0.88 7.67 -1.96
N GLY A 21 -1.86 8.52 -1.65
CA GLY A 21 -2.80 8.27 -0.55
C GLY A 21 -3.64 7.02 -0.77
N LEU A 22 -4.15 6.81 -1.99
CA LEU A 22 -4.92 5.62 -2.34
C LEU A 22 -4.06 4.37 -2.25
N ALA A 23 -2.81 4.42 -2.72
CA ALA A 23 -1.89 3.29 -2.62
C ALA A 23 -1.61 2.94 -1.17
N ALA A 24 -1.35 3.94 -0.34
CA ALA A 24 -1.09 3.74 1.09
C ALA A 24 -2.32 3.17 1.79
N SER A 25 -3.50 3.71 1.50
CA SER A 25 -4.76 3.24 2.08
C SER A 25 -5.05 1.81 1.66
N GLY A 26 -4.90 1.49 0.38
CA GLY A 26 -5.11 0.13 -0.14
C GLY A 26 -4.15 -0.86 0.49
N ALA A 27 -2.88 -0.51 0.58
CA ALA A 27 -1.88 -1.36 1.23
C ALA A 27 -2.21 -1.59 2.70
N GLY A 28 -2.59 -0.52 3.40
CA GLY A 28 -2.96 -0.60 4.82
C GLY A 28 -4.15 -1.53 5.04
N ILE A 29 -5.18 -1.40 4.22
CA ILE A 29 -6.37 -2.26 4.29
C ILE A 29 -5.97 -3.71 4.02
N GLY A 30 -5.21 -3.96 2.95
CA GLY A 30 -4.80 -5.31 2.58
C GLY A 30 -3.95 -5.97 3.64
N ILE A 31 -2.94 -5.27 4.15
CA ILE A 31 -2.08 -5.77 5.22
C ILE A 31 -2.88 -5.99 6.50
N GLY A 32 -3.80 -5.06 6.82
CA GLY A 32 -4.68 -5.20 7.97
C GLY A 32 -5.53 -6.45 7.91
N LYS A 33 -6.08 -6.78 6.74
CA LYS A 33 -6.86 -8.01 6.55
C LYS A 33 -6.01 -9.25 6.71
N ILE A 34 -4.83 -9.28 6.10
CA ILE A 34 -3.89 -10.39 6.21
C ILE A 34 -3.46 -10.56 7.66
N GLY A 35 -3.07 -9.46 8.31
CA GLY A 35 -2.61 -9.49 9.69
C GLY A 35 -3.70 -9.95 10.66
N GLY A 36 -4.90 -9.40 10.52
CA GLY A 36 -6.03 -9.79 11.36
C GLY A 36 -6.38 -11.26 11.21
N SER A 37 -6.48 -11.74 9.97
CA SER A 37 -6.77 -13.15 9.71
C SER A 37 -5.68 -14.06 10.23
N ALA A 38 -4.41 -13.67 10.07
CA ALA A 38 -3.28 -14.45 10.54
C ALA A 38 -3.27 -14.52 12.07
N MET A 39 -3.54 -13.41 12.75
CA MET A 39 -3.59 -13.39 14.22
C MET A 39 -4.69 -14.31 14.75
N ASP A 40 -5.88 -14.28 14.12
CA ASP A 40 -6.97 -15.17 14.50
C ASP A 40 -6.59 -16.64 14.29
N ALA A 41 -5.94 -16.94 13.17
CA ALA A 41 -5.51 -18.32 12.88
C ALA A 41 -4.45 -18.79 13.86
N MET A 42 -3.49 -17.92 14.22
CA MET A 42 -2.45 -18.24 15.21
C MET A 42 -3.06 -18.53 16.59
N ALA A 43 -4.08 -17.78 16.95
CA ALA A 43 -4.77 -17.99 18.22
C ALA A 43 -5.48 -19.34 18.26
N ARG A 44 -6.03 -19.79 17.11
CA ARG A 44 -6.73 -21.07 17.03
C ARG A 44 -5.80 -22.25 16.85
N GLN A 45 -4.63 -22.03 16.23
CA GLN A 45 -3.68 -23.10 15.91
C GLN A 45 -2.27 -22.70 16.33
N PRO A 46 -2.00 -22.63 17.63
CA PRO A 46 -0.68 -22.20 18.13
C PRO A 46 0.48 -23.06 17.61
N GLU A 47 0.20 -24.31 17.27
CA GLU A 47 1.23 -25.25 16.82
C GLU A 47 1.81 -24.90 15.45
N VAL A 48 1.15 -24.03 14.66
CA VAL A 48 1.63 -23.61 13.35
C VAL A 48 1.91 -22.11 13.27
N ILE A 49 2.13 -21.45 14.41
CA ILE A 49 2.40 -20.00 14.46
C ILE A 49 3.55 -19.61 13.53
N GLY A 50 4.66 -20.36 13.54
CA GLY A 50 5.82 -20.05 12.69
C GLY A 50 5.48 -20.04 11.22
N LYS A 51 4.72 -21.02 10.75
CA LYS A 51 4.30 -21.14 9.36
C LYS A 51 3.33 -20.01 8.98
N LEU A 52 2.36 -19.71 9.86
CA LEU A 52 1.39 -18.65 9.62
C LEU A 52 2.08 -17.28 9.60
N MET A 53 3.02 -17.03 10.49
CA MET A 53 3.77 -15.80 10.54
C MET A 53 4.60 -15.60 9.28
N THR A 54 5.30 -16.64 8.83
CA THR A 54 6.11 -16.57 7.61
C THR A 54 5.24 -16.24 6.40
N ASN A 55 4.12 -16.93 6.24
CA ASN A 55 3.21 -16.68 5.11
C ASN A 55 2.60 -15.29 5.18
N MET A 56 2.26 -14.81 6.38
CA MET A 56 1.75 -13.46 6.60
C MET A 56 2.76 -12.41 6.15
N ILE A 57 4.02 -12.57 6.55
CA ILE A 57 5.09 -11.62 6.21
C ILE A 57 5.32 -11.59 4.70
N ILE A 58 5.33 -12.75 4.05
CA ILE A 58 5.50 -12.83 2.60
C ILE A 58 4.36 -12.11 1.88
N ALA A 59 3.12 -12.38 2.28
CA ALA A 59 1.95 -11.73 1.68
C ALA A 59 1.98 -10.21 1.91
N ALA A 60 2.32 -9.77 3.11
CA ALA A 60 2.44 -8.36 3.44
C ALA A 60 3.55 -7.69 2.62
N ALA A 61 4.67 -8.37 2.44
CA ALA A 61 5.78 -7.85 1.65
C ALA A 61 5.41 -7.66 0.19
N LEU A 62 4.60 -8.56 -0.38
CA LEU A 62 4.12 -8.40 -1.76
C LEU A 62 3.24 -7.15 -1.90
N ILE A 63 2.37 -6.91 -0.94
CA ILE A 63 1.52 -5.71 -0.92
C ILE A 63 2.38 -4.45 -0.78
N GLU A 64 3.34 -4.47 0.13
CA GLU A 64 4.25 -3.34 0.32
C GLU A 64 5.07 -3.06 -0.93
N GLY A 65 5.51 -4.09 -1.64
CA GLY A 65 6.25 -3.94 -2.89
C GLY A 65 5.42 -3.23 -3.94
N VAL A 66 4.17 -3.64 -4.15
CA VAL A 66 3.27 -3.00 -5.11
C VAL A 66 2.99 -1.55 -4.69
N ALA A 67 2.75 -1.33 -3.39
CA ALA A 67 2.50 0.02 -2.86
C ALA A 67 3.72 0.93 -3.05
N LEU A 68 4.92 0.40 -2.86
CA LEU A 68 6.16 1.16 -3.07
C LEU A 68 6.29 1.59 -4.52
N PHE A 69 6.05 0.69 -5.49
CA PHE A 69 6.06 1.04 -6.90
C PHE A 69 5.02 2.11 -7.22
N ALA A 70 3.82 1.99 -6.65
CA ALA A 70 2.77 3.00 -6.84
C ALA A 70 3.20 4.36 -6.29
N ALA A 71 3.84 4.38 -5.14
CA ALA A 71 4.36 5.61 -4.54
C ALA A 71 5.46 6.24 -5.40
N VAL A 72 6.34 5.42 -5.97
CA VAL A 72 7.39 5.90 -6.88
C VAL A 72 6.77 6.51 -8.15
N ILE A 73 5.76 5.86 -8.72
CA ILE A 73 5.07 6.39 -9.89
C ILE A 73 4.42 7.74 -9.56
N ALA A 74 3.76 7.83 -8.40
CA ALA A 74 3.17 9.10 -7.95
C ALA A 74 4.23 10.19 -7.80
N PHE A 75 5.38 9.86 -7.22
CA PHE A 75 6.49 10.79 -7.08
C PHE A 75 7.01 11.26 -8.44
N MET A 76 7.06 10.36 -9.42
CA MET A 76 7.51 10.71 -10.78
C MET A 76 6.53 11.64 -11.50
N CYS A 77 5.29 11.73 -11.05
CA CYS A 77 4.29 12.62 -11.60
C CYS A 77 4.39 14.07 -11.06
N LEU A 78 5.25 14.29 -10.08
CA LEU A 78 5.49 15.63 -9.57
C LEU A 78 6.33 16.42 -10.58
#